data_50a686ba6d3fa391bd83cb60f578a86b
#
_entry.id   50a686ba6d3fa391bd83cb60f578a86b
#
_cell.length_a   1.000
_cell.length_b   1.000
_cell.length_c   1.000
_cell.angle_alpha   90.00
_cell.angle_beta   90.00
_cell.angle_gamma   90.00
#
_symmetry.space_group_name_H-M   'P 1'
#
loop_
_entity.id
_entity.type
_entity.pdbx_description
1 polymer ?
#
loop_
_entity_poly.entity_id
_entity_poly.type
_entity_poly.pdbx_seq_one_letter_code
_entity_poly.pdbx_strand_id
1 'polypeptide(L)'
;MSSLEKKYPHVEVDLKKLRHNIDAVVKICREQGIGIAGVVKGFNGIPEALPLYQECGCTSIASSRLEHIEDARIMGLEGPFMAIRIPMESEIPDLVRLADISLNSEITVLEAINEECKRQGRTHKVILMADLGDLREGFWDVEDLVKAAVYVEKRLERVTLLGVGTNLGCYGSINAIPEKMEELINRAEAVEKAI
;
A
#
# COMPACT_ATOMS: atom_id res chain seq x y z
N MET A 1 1.64 -40.72 4.17
CA MET A 1 2.29 -39.38 4.24
C MET A 1 3.50 -39.44 3.36
N SER A 2 3.45 -38.81 2.18
CA SER A 2 4.57 -38.78 1.24
C SER A 2 5.68 -37.97 1.89
N SER A 3 6.87 -38.58 2.09
CA SER A 3 8.09 -37.87 2.43
C SER A 3 8.55 -37.11 1.19
N LEU A 4 8.00 -35.91 0.96
CA LEU A 4 8.60 -34.98 0.05
C LEU A 4 9.96 -34.62 0.65
N GLU A 5 11.04 -35.15 0.07
CA GLU A 5 12.40 -34.73 0.41
C GLU A 5 12.45 -33.20 0.33
N LYS A 6 12.80 -32.56 1.43
CA LYS A 6 13.00 -31.11 1.48
C LYS A 6 14.07 -30.74 0.47
N LYS A 7 13.67 -30.12 -0.64
CA LYS A 7 14.61 -29.61 -1.64
C LYS A 7 15.21 -28.32 -1.12
N TYR A 8 16.51 -28.25 -1.03
CA TYR A 8 17.24 -27.04 -0.67
C TYR A 8 17.57 -26.20 -1.93
N PRO A 9 17.58 -24.86 -1.81
CA PRO A 9 17.17 -24.06 -0.66
C PRO A 9 15.65 -24.00 -0.50
N HIS A 10 15.16 -23.83 0.75
CA HIS A 10 13.73 -23.63 1.05
C HIS A 10 13.55 -22.57 2.16
N VAL A 11 12.36 -21.99 2.21
CA VAL A 11 11.95 -21.05 3.26
C VAL A 11 10.86 -21.72 4.09
N GLU A 12 10.99 -21.70 5.40
CA GLU A 12 9.96 -22.15 6.33
C GLU A 12 9.32 -20.94 7.03
N VAL A 13 7.99 -20.87 7.01
CA VAL A 13 7.23 -19.85 7.73
C VAL A 13 6.54 -20.50 8.91
N ASP A 14 6.96 -20.14 10.13
CA ASP A 14 6.30 -20.57 11.36
C ASP A 14 5.08 -19.65 11.62
N LEU A 15 3.89 -20.15 11.32
CA LEU A 15 2.65 -19.38 11.43
C LEU A 15 2.35 -18.91 12.87
N LYS A 16 2.79 -19.66 13.90
CA LYS A 16 2.60 -19.24 15.31
C LYS A 16 3.47 -18.06 15.68
N LYS A 17 4.74 -18.08 15.25
CA LYS A 17 5.67 -16.96 15.43
C LYS A 17 5.23 -15.75 14.60
N LEU A 18 4.79 -15.97 13.37
CA LEU A 18 4.27 -14.91 12.52
C LEU A 18 3.06 -14.23 13.19
N ARG A 19 2.08 -14.99 13.67
CA ARG A 19 0.92 -14.47 14.43
C ARG A 19 1.38 -13.63 15.62
N HIS A 20 2.26 -14.19 16.44
CA HIS A 20 2.78 -13.47 17.62
C HIS A 20 3.42 -12.12 17.25
N ASN A 21 4.21 -12.10 16.18
CA ASN A 21 4.86 -10.87 15.72
C ASN A 21 3.85 -9.84 15.20
N ILE A 22 2.85 -10.28 14.43
CA ILE A 22 1.78 -9.40 13.93
C ILE A 22 1.01 -8.82 15.11
N ASP A 23 0.56 -9.65 16.06
CA ASP A 23 -0.17 -9.21 17.26
C ASP A 23 0.62 -8.16 18.05
N ALA A 24 1.92 -8.39 18.25
CA ALA A 24 2.78 -7.47 18.98
C ALA A 24 2.87 -6.10 18.31
N VAL A 25 3.10 -6.06 17.00
CA VAL A 25 3.19 -4.80 16.23
C VAL A 25 1.85 -4.10 16.17
N VAL A 26 0.77 -4.82 15.90
CA VAL A 26 -0.59 -4.25 15.84
C VAL A 26 -0.97 -3.64 17.19
N LYS A 27 -0.64 -4.29 18.31
CA LYS A 27 -0.90 -3.76 19.64
C LYS A 27 -0.18 -2.44 19.89
N ILE A 28 1.14 -2.39 19.62
CA ILE A 28 1.95 -1.17 19.83
C ILE A 28 1.38 0.01 19.00
N CYS A 29 1.07 -0.23 17.74
CA CYS A 29 0.57 0.82 16.86
C CYS A 29 -0.84 1.28 17.24
N ARG A 30 -1.72 0.34 17.64
CA ARG A 30 -3.09 0.65 18.08
C ARG A 30 -3.10 1.52 19.32
N GLU A 31 -2.18 1.30 20.27
CA GLU A 31 -2.02 2.13 21.47
C GLU A 31 -1.67 3.59 21.13
N GLN A 32 -1.12 3.83 19.94
CA GLN A 32 -0.80 5.17 19.41
C GLN A 32 -1.84 5.68 18.38
N GLY A 33 -2.95 4.98 18.18
CA GLY A 33 -3.96 5.34 17.19
C GLY A 33 -3.53 5.10 15.73
N ILE A 34 -2.49 4.29 15.50
CA ILE A 34 -1.92 4.03 14.17
C ILE A 34 -2.49 2.73 13.61
N GLY A 35 -3.06 2.80 12.40
CA GLY A 35 -3.46 1.62 11.64
C GLY A 35 -2.26 0.93 10.97
N ILE A 36 -2.33 -0.39 10.83
CA ILE A 36 -1.25 -1.18 10.21
C ILE A 36 -1.75 -1.86 8.95
N ALA A 37 -1.08 -1.59 7.84
CA ALA A 37 -1.21 -2.39 6.63
C ALA A 37 -0.24 -3.59 6.70
N GLY A 38 -0.78 -4.79 6.73
CA GLY A 38 0.01 -6.03 6.77
C GLY A 38 0.63 -6.37 5.42
N VAL A 39 1.95 -6.27 5.29
CA VAL A 39 2.66 -6.46 4.02
C VAL A 39 3.06 -7.92 3.84
N VAL A 40 2.50 -8.58 2.81
CA VAL A 40 2.67 -10.03 2.58
C VAL A 40 3.73 -10.40 1.53
N LYS A 41 4.34 -9.42 0.88
CA LYS A 41 5.33 -9.68 -0.20
C LYS A 41 6.61 -10.35 0.28
N GLY A 42 7.00 -10.17 1.55
CA GLY A 42 8.29 -10.63 2.09
C GLY A 42 8.46 -12.16 2.10
N PHE A 43 7.36 -12.90 2.20
CA PHE A 43 7.30 -14.37 2.10
C PHE A 43 6.51 -14.85 0.88
N ASN A 44 6.44 -14.00 -0.15
CA ASN A 44 5.78 -14.30 -1.43
C ASN A 44 4.28 -14.62 -1.31
N GLY A 45 3.58 -13.99 -0.36
CA GLY A 45 2.12 -14.09 -0.24
C GLY A 45 1.61 -15.50 0.01
N ILE A 46 2.36 -16.34 0.78
CA ILE A 46 1.92 -17.72 1.06
C ILE A 46 0.48 -17.70 1.58
N PRO A 47 -0.48 -18.38 0.90
CA PRO A 47 -1.91 -18.30 1.21
C PRO A 47 -2.24 -18.63 2.67
N GLU A 48 -1.59 -19.61 3.26
CA GLU A 48 -1.82 -20.03 4.64
C GLU A 48 -1.51 -18.94 5.68
N ALA A 49 -0.70 -17.94 5.31
CA ALA A 49 -0.34 -16.84 6.19
C ALA A 49 -1.28 -15.63 6.06
N LEU A 50 -1.99 -15.47 4.94
CA LEU A 50 -2.81 -14.29 4.66
C LEU A 50 -3.91 -14.04 5.71
N PRO A 51 -4.67 -15.05 6.18
CA PRO A 51 -5.71 -14.83 7.18
C PRO A 51 -5.20 -14.24 8.50
N LEU A 52 -3.95 -14.55 8.87
CA LEU A 52 -3.36 -14.08 10.13
C LEU A 52 -3.35 -12.55 10.24
N TYR A 53 -3.13 -11.85 9.13
CA TYR A 53 -3.09 -10.39 9.12
C TYR A 53 -4.45 -9.78 9.47
N GLN A 54 -5.52 -10.32 8.92
CA GLN A 54 -6.87 -9.89 9.24
C GLN A 54 -7.26 -10.28 10.68
N GLU A 55 -7.00 -11.53 11.07
CA GLU A 55 -7.32 -12.06 12.41
C GLU A 55 -6.58 -11.30 13.53
N CYS A 56 -5.35 -10.88 13.32
CA CYS A 56 -4.56 -10.08 14.28
C CYS A 56 -4.94 -8.59 14.27
N GLY A 57 -5.82 -8.16 13.35
CA GLY A 57 -6.38 -6.81 13.33
C GLY A 57 -5.55 -5.78 12.56
N CYS A 58 -4.81 -6.20 11.54
CA CYS A 58 -4.31 -5.28 10.53
C CYS A 58 -5.48 -4.55 9.85
N THR A 59 -5.32 -3.27 9.59
CA THR A 59 -6.36 -2.43 8.96
C THR A 59 -6.49 -2.68 7.46
N SER A 60 -5.47 -3.29 6.84
CA SER A 60 -5.47 -3.72 5.45
C SER A 60 -4.43 -4.82 5.23
N ILE A 61 -4.58 -5.55 4.13
CA ILE A 61 -3.54 -6.44 3.59
C ILE A 61 -2.91 -5.74 2.40
N ALA A 62 -1.57 -5.70 2.38
CA ALA A 62 -0.84 -4.95 1.37
C ALA A 62 0.20 -5.80 0.65
N SER A 63 0.33 -5.61 -0.66
CA SER A 63 1.37 -6.24 -1.46
C SER A 63 1.81 -5.36 -2.64
N SER A 64 3.03 -5.57 -3.09
CA SER A 64 3.52 -5.03 -4.37
C SER A 64 3.13 -5.89 -5.58
N ARG A 65 2.45 -7.02 -5.37
CA ARG A 65 2.02 -7.96 -6.40
C ARG A 65 0.51 -8.17 -6.30
N LEU A 66 -0.17 -7.97 -7.42
CA LEU A 66 -1.63 -8.11 -7.47
C LEU A 66 -2.08 -9.56 -7.29
N GLU A 67 -1.25 -10.53 -7.68
CA GLU A 67 -1.52 -11.95 -7.50
C GLU A 67 -1.74 -12.30 -6.01
N HIS A 68 -0.96 -11.72 -5.11
CA HIS A 68 -1.16 -11.95 -3.66
C HIS A 68 -2.49 -11.38 -3.15
N ILE A 69 -2.95 -10.28 -3.74
CA ILE A 69 -4.25 -9.67 -3.41
C ILE A 69 -5.37 -10.54 -4.01
N GLU A 70 -5.19 -11.07 -5.21
CA GLU A 70 -6.13 -11.98 -5.85
C GLU A 70 -6.31 -13.26 -5.01
N ASP A 71 -5.21 -13.86 -4.55
CA ASP A 71 -5.26 -15.02 -3.65
C ASP A 71 -6.05 -14.71 -2.38
N ALA A 72 -5.82 -13.56 -1.75
CA ALA A 72 -6.57 -13.12 -0.57
C ALA A 72 -8.08 -13.00 -0.86
N ARG A 73 -8.47 -12.46 -2.03
CA ARG A 73 -9.87 -12.37 -2.44
C ARG A 73 -10.49 -13.74 -2.73
N ILE A 74 -9.76 -14.64 -3.40
CA ILE A 74 -10.20 -16.02 -3.68
C ILE A 74 -10.44 -16.78 -2.37
N MET A 75 -9.63 -16.54 -1.34
CA MET A 75 -9.81 -17.10 0.00
C MET A 75 -10.99 -16.49 0.77
N GLY A 76 -11.65 -15.47 0.24
CA GLY A 76 -12.78 -14.79 0.89
C GLY A 76 -12.38 -13.85 2.01
N LEU A 77 -11.11 -13.40 2.05
CA LEU A 77 -10.69 -12.39 3.02
C LEU A 77 -11.34 -11.04 2.69
N GLU A 78 -11.66 -10.30 3.74
CA GLU A 78 -12.24 -8.96 3.62
C GLU A 78 -11.13 -7.91 3.51
N GLY A 79 -11.32 -6.93 2.61
CA GLY A 79 -10.40 -5.80 2.46
C GLY A 79 -10.48 -4.80 3.62
N PRO A 80 -9.85 -3.64 3.49
CA PRO A 80 -9.28 -3.14 2.25
C PRO A 80 -7.96 -3.80 1.87
N PHE A 81 -7.74 -3.95 0.55
CA PHE A 81 -6.49 -4.44 -0.02
C PHE A 81 -5.71 -3.28 -0.63
N MET A 82 -4.40 -3.23 -0.37
CA MET A 82 -3.56 -2.12 -0.80
C MET A 82 -2.42 -2.58 -1.72
N ALA A 83 -2.35 -1.97 -2.90
CA ALA A 83 -1.22 -2.11 -3.80
C ALA A 83 -0.13 -1.08 -3.41
N ILE A 84 1.03 -1.57 -2.96
CA ILE A 84 2.13 -0.76 -2.41
C ILE A 84 3.32 -0.63 -3.36
N ARG A 85 3.05 -0.65 -4.63
CA ARG A 85 3.97 -0.29 -5.72
C ARG A 85 3.23 0.66 -6.64
N ILE A 86 3.93 1.64 -7.20
CA ILE A 86 3.34 2.48 -8.25
C ILE A 86 2.86 1.57 -9.38
N PRO A 87 1.57 1.61 -9.75
CA PRO A 87 1.02 0.70 -10.73
C PRO A 87 1.59 0.97 -12.13
N MET A 88 1.81 -0.10 -12.88
CA MET A 88 2.08 -0.01 -14.30
C MET A 88 0.76 0.15 -15.06
N GLU A 89 0.77 0.89 -16.19
CA GLU A 89 -0.44 1.11 -17.00
C GLU A 89 -1.12 -0.19 -17.42
N SER A 90 -0.33 -1.21 -17.75
CA SER A 90 -0.84 -2.54 -18.13
C SER A 90 -1.55 -3.29 -16.99
N GLU A 91 -1.30 -2.93 -15.74
CA GLU A 91 -1.88 -3.58 -14.56
C GLU A 91 -3.16 -2.89 -14.06
N ILE A 92 -3.48 -1.69 -14.56
CA ILE A 92 -4.59 -0.89 -14.06
C ILE A 92 -5.95 -1.61 -14.08
N PRO A 93 -6.29 -2.42 -15.12
CA PRO A 93 -7.52 -3.20 -15.10
C PRO A 93 -7.62 -4.15 -13.90
N ASP A 94 -6.55 -4.85 -13.59
CA ASP A 94 -6.48 -5.75 -12.45
C ASP A 94 -6.35 -5.01 -11.12
N LEU A 95 -5.61 -3.90 -11.09
CA LEU A 95 -5.53 -3.03 -9.92
C LEU A 95 -6.92 -2.61 -9.46
N VAL A 96 -7.73 -2.05 -10.35
CA VAL A 96 -9.10 -1.57 -10.04
C VAL A 96 -10.02 -2.72 -9.66
N ARG A 97 -9.82 -3.90 -10.22
CA ARG A 97 -10.60 -5.10 -9.89
C ARG A 97 -10.25 -5.66 -8.51
N LEU A 98 -8.98 -5.64 -8.14
CA LEU A 98 -8.43 -6.38 -7.00
C LEU A 98 -8.14 -5.51 -5.79
N ALA A 99 -7.52 -4.35 -5.96
CA ALA A 99 -7.12 -3.49 -4.86
C ALA A 99 -8.16 -2.38 -4.59
N ASP A 100 -8.27 -1.99 -3.33
CA ASP A 100 -9.13 -0.89 -2.89
C ASP A 100 -8.34 0.41 -2.78
N ILE A 101 -7.03 0.30 -2.57
CA ILE A 101 -6.11 1.41 -2.33
C ILE A 101 -4.82 1.18 -3.13
N SER A 102 -4.23 2.25 -3.69
CA SER A 102 -2.89 2.19 -4.28
C SER A 102 -2.03 3.41 -3.93
N LEU A 103 -0.70 3.20 -3.95
CA LEU A 103 0.29 4.26 -3.84
C LEU A 103 0.57 4.82 -5.23
N ASN A 104 0.64 6.15 -5.37
CA ASN A 104 0.78 6.80 -6.67
C ASN A 104 1.70 8.01 -6.62
N SER A 105 2.41 8.25 -7.73
CA SER A 105 3.28 9.42 -7.93
C SER A 105 3.22 9.99 -9.35
N GLU A 106 2.27 9.51 -10.17
CA GLU A 106 2.16 9.89 -11.58
C GLU A 106 0.73 10.27 -11.94
N ILE A 107 0.53 11.46 -12.52
CA ILE A 107 -0.80 11.96 -12.90
C ILE A 107 -1.42 11.08 -13.98
N THR A 108 -0.64 10.64 -14.96
CA THR A 108 -1.12 9.78 -16.05
C THR A 108 -1.67 8.44 -15.54
N VAL A 109 -1.04 7.88 -14.51
CA VAL A 109 -1.53 6.65 -13.85
C VAL A 109 -2.84 6.92 -13.10
N LEU A 110 -2.96 8.06 -12.41
CA LEU A 110 -4.19 8.46 -11.72
C LEU A 110 -5.36 8.65 -12.70
N GLU A 111 -5.11 9.27 -13.87
CA GLU A 111 -6.09 9.40 -14.94
C GLU A 111 -6.54 8.03 -15.46
N ALA A 112 -5.60 7.15 -15.73
CA ALA A 112 -5.90 5.81 -16.21
C ALA A 112 -6.69 4.98 -15.19
N ILE A 113 -6.38 5.10 -13.88
CA ILE A 113 -7.17 4.49 -12.80
C ILE A 113 -8.61 5.04 -12.82
N ASN A 114 -8.78 6.36 -12.95
CA ASN A 114 -10.11 6.97 -12.99
C ASN A 114 -10.95 6.48 -14.17
N GLU A 115 -10.38 6.42 -15.36
CA GLU A 115 -11.07 5.93 -16.56
C GLU A 115 -11.42 4.43 -16.43
N GLU A 116 -10.52 3.65 -15.89
CA GLU A 116 -10.77 2.23 -15.65
C GLU A 116 -11.87 2.02 -14.57
N CYS A 117 -11.88 2.86 -13.53
CA CYS A 117 -12.95 2.86 -12.53
C CYS A 117 -14.31 3.16 -13.16
N LYS A 118 -14.38 4.11 -14.09
CA LYS A 118 -15.60 4.39 -14.85
C LYS A 118 -16.03 3.17 -15.66
N ARG A 119 -15.09 2.53 -16.36
CA ARG A 119 -15.34 1.35 -17.19
C ARG A 119 -15.86 0.16 -16.38
N GLN A 120 -15.31 -0.06 -15.17
CA GLN A 120 -15.71 -1.16 -14.29
C GLN A 120 -16.87 -0.81 -13.36
N GLY A 121 -17.35 0.45 -13.32
CA GLY A 121 -18.39 0.91 -12.39
C GLY A 121 -17.93 0.91 -10.93
N ARG A 122 -16.63 1.14 -10.68
CA ARG A 122 -15.99 1.12 -9.35
C ARG A 122 -15.48 2.49 -8.93
N THR A 123 -14.99 2.57 -7.71
CA THR A 123 -14.20 3.68 -7.18
C THR A 123 -12.88 3.12 -6.66
N HIS A 124 -11.86 3.96 -6.58
CA HIS A 124 -10.55 3.59 -6.07
C HIS A 124 -10.00 4.67 -5.14
N LYS A 125 -9.24 4.26 -4.14
CA LYS A 125 -8.60 5.18 -3.20
C LYS A 125 -7.11 5.27 -3.47
N VAL A 126 -6.54 6.46 -3.38
CA VAL A 126 -5.12 6.69 -3.65
C VAL A 126 -4.43 7.40 -2.51
N ILE A 127 -3.16 7.06 -2.32
CA ILE A 127 -2.24 7.79 -1.47
C ILE A 127 -1.18 8.38 -2.40
N LEU A 128 -0.97 9.69 -2.36
CA LEU A 128 0.08 10.34 -3.13
C LEU A 128 1.41 10.23 -2.37
N MET A 129 2.43 9.73 -3.05
CA MET A 129 3.73 9.54 -2.43
C MET A 129 4.59 10.79 -2.56
N ALA A 130 5.20 11.19 -1.46
CA ALA A 130 6.20 12.24 -1.41
C ALA A 130 7.60 11.62 -1.26
N ASP A 131 8.52 11.94 -2.14
CA ASP A 131 9.92 11.51 -2.01
C ASP A 131 10.66 12.46 -1.06
N LEU A 132 11.14 11.92 0.05
CA LEU A 132 11.90 12.65 1.06
C LEU A 132 13.40 12.37 1.01
N GLY A 133 13.89 11.86 -0.13
CA GLY A 133 15.29 11.59 -0.40
C GLY A 133 15.64 10.11 -0.58
N ASP A 134 14.66 9.18 -0.50
CA ASP A 134 14.88 7.76 -0.80
C ASP A 134 15.09 7.53 -2.31
N LEU A 135 14.67 8.47 -3.15
CA LEU A 135 14.83 8.48 -4.62
C LEU A 135 14.26 7.23 -5.30
N ARG A 136 13.20 6.70 -4.73
CA ARG A 136 12.56 5.50 -5.22
C ARG A 136 11.23 5.80 -5.90
N GLU A 137 10.36 6.55 -5.22
CA GLU A 137 9.02 6.88 -5.68
C GLU A 137 8.48 8.10 -4.94
N GLY A 138 7.70 8.90 -5.61
CA GLY A 138 7.04 10.06 -5.00
C GLY A 138 7.34 11.36 -5.75
N PHE A 139 6.50 12.35 -5.47
CA PHE A 139 6.73 13.72 -5.92
C PHE A 139 7.89 14.32 -5.13
N TRP A 140 8.91 14.79 -5.85
CA TRP A 140 10.07 15.45 -5.24
C TRP A 140 9.69 16.85 -4.74
N ASP A 141 9.04 17.63 -5.59
CA ASP A 141 8.64 19.00 -5.28
C ASP A 141 7.25 19.02 -4.62
N VAL A 142 7.13 19.81 -3.56
CA VAL A 142 5.85 19.98 -2.85
C VAL A 142 4.77 20.58 -3.73
N GLU A 143 5.17 21.49 -4.64
CA GLU A 143 4.23 22.12 -5.56
C GLU A 143 3.58 21.11 -6.52
N ASP A 144 4.35 20.14 -7.00
CA ASP A 144 3.84 19.11 -7.90
C ASP A 144 2.97 18.11 -7.15
N LEU A 145 3.31 17.78 -5.91
CA LEU A 145 2.45 16.98 -5.02
C LEU A 145 1.09 17.68 -4.80
N VAL A 146 1.11 18.99 -4.49
CA VAL A 146 -0.11 19.79 -4.30
C VAL A 146 -0.93 19.87 -5.59
N LYS A 147 -0.30 20.11 -6.75
CA LYS A 147 -1.01 20.09 -8.04
C LYS A 147 -1.69 18.75 -8.29
N ALA A 148 -0.99 17.64 -8.04
CA ALA A 148 -1.55 16.30 -8.19
C ALA A 148 -2.74 16.07 -7.26
N ALA A 149 -2.66 16.48 -6.00
CA ALA A 149 -3.75 16.37 -5.04
C ALA A 149 -4.99 17.16 -5.47
N VAL A 150 -4.80 18.43 -5.85
CA VAL A 150 -5.87 19.29 -6.39
C VAL A 150 -6.47 18.68 -7.66
N TYR A 151 -5.66 18.06 -8.50
CA TYR A 151 -6.13 17.40 -9.71
C TYR A 151 -7.02 16.19 -9.38
N VAL A 152 -6.60 15.34 -8.45
CA VAL A 152 -7.40 14.20 -7.97
C VAL A 152 -8.76 14.70 -7.47
N GLU A 153 -8.79 15.65 -6.54
CA GLU A 153 -10.02 16.13 -5.91
C GLU A 153 -10.96 16.86 -6.87
N LYS A 154 -10.43 17.62 -7.83
CA LYS A 154 -11.27 18.46 -8.72
C LYS A 154 -11.58 17.84 -10.07
N ARG A 155 -10.87 16.79 -10.49
CA ARG A 155 -10.98 16.26 -11.88
C ARG A 155 -11.27 14.76 -11.95
N LEU A 156 -10.95 13.98 -10.90
CA LEU A 156 -11.11 12.54 -10.94
C LEU A 156 -12.34 12.11 -10.13
N GLU A 157 -13.42 11.80 -10.83
CA GLU A 157 -14.73 11.51 -10.22
C GLU A 157 -14.80 10.17 -9.49
N ARG A 158 -13.92 9.24 -9.84
CA ARG A 158 -13.93 7.85 -9.35
C ARG A 158 -12.74 7.52 -8.47
N VAL A 159 -11.86 8.49 -8.27
CA VAL A 159 -10.67 8.36 -7.42
C VAL A 159 -10.82 9.26 -6.21
N THR A 160 -10.52 8.74 -5.02
CA THR A 160 -10.56 9.49 -3.76
C THR A 160 -9.16 9.57 -3.18
N LEU A 161 -8.72 10.78 -2.85
CA LEU A 161 -7.45 10.99 -2.15
C LEU A 161 -7.60 10.61 -0.68
N LEU A 162 -6.80 9.66 -0.18
CA LEU A 162 -6.73 9.30 1.24
C LEU A 162 -5.74 10.14 2.02
N GLY A 163 -4.73 10.68 1.35
CA GLY A 163 -3.68 11.47 1.98
C GLY A 163 -2.33 11.34 1.28
N VAL A 164 -1.30 11.73 2.00
CA VAL A 164 0.10 11.71 1.55
C VAL A 164 0.87 10.64 2.31
N GLY A 165 1.78 9.96 1.63
CA GLY A 165 2.66 8.95 2.23
C GLY A 165 4.10 9.14 1.77
N THR A 166 5.03 8.44 2.41
CA THR A 166 6.42 8.38 1.98
C THR A 166 6.99 6.98 2.18
N ASN A 167 8.08 6.68 1.50
CA ASN A 167 8.91 5.51 1.75
C ASN A 167 10.31 5.96 2.09
N LEU A 168 10.87 5.49 3.19
CA LEU A 168 12.18 5.93 3.68
C LEU A 168 13.21 4.82 3.73
N GLY A 169 12.80 3.62 4.12
CA GLY A 169 13.72 2.55 4.50
C GLY A 169 13.83 1.39 3.52
N CYS A 170 13.05 1.31 2.47
CA CYS A 170 13.02 0.15 1.59
C CYS A 170 14.27 0.07 0.71
N TYR A 171 14.75 1.20 0.23
CA TYR A 171 16.04 1.32 -0.47
C TYR A 171 17.20 1.53 0.51
N GLY A 172 16.89 1.90 1.75
CA GLY A 172 17.88 2.03 2.84
C GLY A 172 18.67 3.32 2.82
N SER A 173 18.23 4.34 2.09
CA SER A 173 18.97 5.58 1.91
C SER A 173 18.65 6.64 2.97
N ILE A 174 17.45 6.61 3.58
CA ILE A 174 16.98 7.64 4.51
C ILE A 174 16.55 7.03 5.84
N ASN A 175 17.03 7.62 6.94
CA ASN A 175 16.56 7.30 8.27
C ASN A 175 15.27 8.06 8.60
N ALA A 176 14.36 7.39 9.29
CA ALA A 176 13.13 8.01 9.80
C ALA A 176 13.43 8.83 11.06
N ILE A 177 14.07 9.99 10.87
CA ILE A 177 14.38 10.96 11.92
C ILE A 177 13.25 11.99 12.06
N PRO A 178 13.13 12.69 13.21
CA PRO A 178 12.06 13.68 13.44
C PRO A 178 11.93 14.72 12.32
N GLU A 179 13.05 15.23 11.81
CA GLU A 179 13.08 16.24 10.75
C GLU A 179 12.43 15.75 9.45
N LYS A 180 12.60 14.45 9.13
CA LYS A 180 11.92 13.84 7.98
C LYS A 180 10.43 13.65 8.21
N MET A 181 10.03 13.40 9.44
CA MET A 181 8.60 13.32 9.78
C MET A 181 7.95 14.70 9.73
N GLU A 182 8.62 15.73 10.21
CA GLU A 182 8.16 17.13 10.08
C GLU A 182 8.06 17.54 8.60
N GLU A 183 9.02 17.17 7.76
CA GLU A 183 8.96 17.41 6.32
C GLU A 183 7.71 16.75 5.70
N LEU A 184 7.39 15.50 6.04
CA LEU A 184 6.19 14.83 5.56
C LEU A 184 4.91 15.56 6.04
N ILE A 185 4.85 15.94 7.31
CA ILE A 185 3.71 16.66 7.88
C ILE A 185 3.51 17.99 7.14
N ASN A 186 4.56 18.76 6.93
CA ASN A 186 4.48 20.03 6.20
C ASN A 186 3.97 19.86 4.76
N ARG A 187 4.37 18.79 4.06
CA ARG A 187 3.86 18.47 2.72
C ARG A 187 2.38 18.07 2.77
N ALA A 188 1.96 17.28 3.75
CA ALA A 188 0.56 16.91 3.94
C ALA A 188 -0.30 18.15 4.25
N GLU A 189 0.15 19.05 5.15
CA GLU A 189 -0.55 20.31 5.44
C GLU A 189 -0.66 21.22 4.21
N ALA A 190 0.37 21.27 3.35
CA ALA A 190 0.31 22.01 2.11
C ALA A 190 -0.76 21.48 1.16
N VAL A 191 -0.91 20.15 1.10
CA VAL A 191 -1.99 19.49 0.35
C VAL A 191 -3.35 19.83 0.95
N GLU A 192 -3.53 19.66 2.27
CA GLU A 192 -4.80 19.93 2.96
C GLU A 192 -5.27 21.37 2.79
N LYS A 193 -4.35 22.34 2.76
CA LYS A 193 -4.70 23.75 2.53
C LYS A 193 -5.14 24.05 1.10
N ALA A 194 -4.82 23.19 0.14
CA ALA A 194 -5.07 23.43 -1.29
C ALA A 194 -6.35 22.76 -1.82
N ILE A 195 -6.83 21.72 -1.13
CA ILE A 195 -8.03 20.93 -1.49
C ILE A 195 -9.21 21.26 -0.55
#